data_e0027478c3a5ceb3f1205aa5ac5778c1
#
_entry.id   e0027478c3a5ceb3f1205aa5ac5778c1
#
_cell.length_a   1.000
_cell.length_b   1.000
_cell.length_c   1.000
_cell.angle_alpha   90.00
_cell.angle_beta   90.00
_cell.angle_gamma   90.00
#
_symmetry.space_group_name_H-M   'P 1'
#
loop_
_entity.id
_entity.type
_entity.pdbx_description
1 polymer ?
#
loop_
_entity_poly.entity_id
_entity_poly.type
_entity_poly.pdbx_seq_one_letter_code
_entity_poly.pdbx_strand_id
1 'polypeptide(L)' 'MEQLHAHEVLHMMEGNSYSESSLREAIIKKFGSQQRFYACSAENMDEDTLIEFLKMKGKFM' A
#
# COMPACT_ATOMS: atom_id res chain seq x y z
N MET A 1 -5.27 -4.42 -16.17
CA MET A 1 -4.23 -3.65 -15.49
C MET A 1 -3.49 -4.53 -14.50
N GLU A 2 -2.19 -4.43 -14.47
CA GLU A 2 -1.39 -5.27 -13.60
C GLU A 2 -1.52 -4.85 -12.15
N GLN A 3 -1.51 -5.84 -11.29
CA GLN A 3 -1.48 -5.60 -9.86
C GLN A 3 -0.03 -5.65 -9.38
N LEU A 4 0.28 -4.81 -8.40
CA LEU A 4 1.59 -4.80 -7.78
C LEU A 4 1.51 -5.51 -6.44
N HIS A 5 2.57 -6.21 -6.10
CA HIS A 5 2.62 -6.87 -4.81
C HIS A 5 2.72 -5.83 -3.71
N ALA A 6 2.05 -6.09 -2.59
CA ALA A 6 2.08 -5.15 -1.45
C ALA A 6 3.49 -4.91 -0.96
N HIS A 7 4.42 -5.80 -1.23
CA HIS A 7 5.83 -5.62 -0.88
C HIS A 7 6.43 -4.37 -1.50
N GLU A 8 5.93 -3.94 -2.66
CA GLU A 8 6.42 -2.72 -3.28
C GLU A 8 6.17 -1.52 -2.37
N VAL A 9 5.01 -1.51 -1.74
CA VAL A 9 4.66 -0.44 -0.80
C VAL A 9 5.50 -0.56 0.47
N LEU A 10 5.71 -1.79 0.94
CA LEU A 10 6.54 -2.00 2.12
C LEU A 10 7.97 -1.52 1.89
N HIS A 11 8.50 -1.76 0.71
CA HIS A 11 9.83 -1.27 0.36
C HIS A 11 9.87 0.25 0.38
N MET A 12 8.84 0.87 -0.15
CA MET A 12 8.74 2.32 -0.15
C MET A 12 8.74 2.87 1.27
N MET A 13 8.16 2.12 2.19
CA MET A 13 8.04 2.55 3.57
C MET A 13 9.29 2.33 4.39
N GLU A 14 10.23 1.53 3.90
CA GLU A 14 11.44 1.23 4.65
C GLU A 14 12.24 2.50 4.91
N GLY A 15 12.63 2.68 6.16
CA GLY A 15 13.41 3.82 6.57
C GLY A 15 12.61 5.12 6.69
N ASN A 16 11.30 5.04 6.49
CA ASN A 16 10.43 6.22 6.55
C ASN A 16 9.23 5.93 7.43
N SER A 17 8.69 6.98 8.00
CA SER A 17 7.47 6.88 8.78
C SER A 17 6.33 7.54 8.01
N TYR A 18 5.19 6.89 7.99
CA TYR A 18 4.02 7.41 7.30
C TYR A 18 2.80 7.32 8.20
N SER A 19 1.96 8.32 8.14
CA SER A 19 0.61 8.21 8.69
C SER A 19 -0.27 7.62 7.58
N GLU A 20 -1.53 7.32 7.90
CA GLU A 20 -2.44 6.80 6.89
C GLU A 20 -2.57 7.76 5.71
N SER A 21 -2.76 9.04 6.02
CA SER A 21 -2.92 10.05 4.97
C SER A 21 -1.66 10.19 4.12
N SER A 22 -0.53 10.26 4.78
CA SER A 22 0.75 10.38 4.08
C SER A 22 1.01 9.19 3.19
N LEU A 23 0.74 8.01 3.71
CA LEU A 23 0.98 6.80 2.95
C LEU A 23 0.07 6.72 1.73
N ARG A 24 -1.20 7.08 1.93
CA ARG A 24 -2.15 7.08 0.83
C ARG A 24 -1.69 8.02 -0.29
N GLU A 25 -1.28 9.22 0.08
CA GLU A 25 -0.80 10.18 -0.90
C GLU A 25 0.46 9.71 -1.59
N ALA A 26 1.36 9.11 -0.84
CA ALA A 26 2.61 8.61 -1.41
C ALA A 26 2.33 7.49 -2.41
N ILE A 27 1.40 6.62 -2.10
CA ILE A 27 1.02 5.53 -3.01
C ILE A 27 0.42 6.11 -4.29
N ILE A 28 -0.48 7.05 -4.16
CA ILE A 28 -1.12 7.65 -5.33
C ILE A 28 -0.10 8.38 -6.19
N LYS A 29 0.82 9.08 -5.56
CA LYS A 29 1.84 9.81 -6.27
C LYS A 29 2.80 8.90 -7.01
N LYS A 30 3.16 7.80 -6.36
CA LYS A 30 4.17 6.91 -6.93
C LYS A 30 3.57 5.94 -7.94
N PHE A 31 2.41 5.41 -7.66
CA PHE A 31 1.82 4.35 -8.46
C PHE A 31 0.58 4.78 -9.24
N GLY A 32 -0.07 5.83 -8.80
CA GLY A 32 -1.31 6.28 -9.43
C GLY A 32 -2.52 5.77 -8.67
N SER A 33 -3.61 6.53 -8.77
CA SER A 33 -4.82 6.23 -8.00
C SER A 33 -5.57 5.01 -8.51
N GLN A 34 -5.22 4.53 -9.69
CA GLN A 34 -5.91 3.38 -10.28
C GLN A 34 -5.10 2.10 -10.17
N GLN A 35 -3.94 2.17 -9.55
CA GLN A 35 -3.12 0.98 -9.36
C GLN A 35 -3.78 0.05 -8.36
N ARG A 36 -3.76 -1.23 -8.65
CA ARG A 36 -4.26 -2.26 -7.74
C ARG A 36 -3.11 -3.05 -7.17
N PHE A 37 -3.33 -3.61 -6.01
CA PHE A 37 -2.30 -4.33 -5.28
C PHE A 37 -2.80 -5.69 -4.85
N TYR A 38 -1.89 -6.59 -4.56
CA TYR A 38 -2.24 -7.91 -4.08
C TYR A 38 -1.23 -8.38 -3.03
N ALA A 39 -1.63 -9.38 -2.27
CA ALA A 39 -0.77 -10.03 -1.29
C ALA A 39 -1.16 -11.49 -1.22
N CYS A 40 -0.50 -12.25 -0.37
CA CYS A 40 -0.77 -13.69 -0.27
C CYS A 40 -2.22 -14.02 0.02
N SER A 41 -2.86 -13.18 0.82
CA SER A 41 -4.22 -13.45 1.27
C SER A 41 -5.26 -12.49 0.70
N ALA A 42 -4.86 -11.59 -0.20
CA ALA A 42 -5.79 -10.60 -0.74
C ALA A 42 -5.33 -10.16 -2.12
N GLU A 43 -6.28 -9.72 -2.92
CA GLU A 43 -5.95 -9.23 -4.25
C GLU A 43 -6.91 -8.13 -4.66
N ASN A 44 -6.57 -7.45 -5.73
CA ASN A 44 -7.38 -6.36 -6.28
C ASN A 44 -7.67 -5.28 -5.25
N MET A 45 -6.66 -4.96 -4.44
CA MET A 45 -6.80 -3.94 -3.41
C MET A 45 -6.46 -2.57 -4.00
N ASP A 46 -7.30 -1.58 -3.69
CA ASP A 46 -6.95 -0.20 -3.99
C ASP A 46 -6.09 0.34 -2.86
N GLU A 47 -5.71 1.61 -2.94
CA GLU A 47 -4.82 2.19 -1.94
C GLU A 47 -5.44 2.19 -0.54
N ASP A 48 -6.74 2.43 -0.45
CA ASP A 48 -7.39 2.45 0.85
C ASP A 48 -7.45 1.05 1.46
N THR A 49 -7.83 0.08 0.65
CA THR A 49 -7.89 -1.30 1.10
C THR A 49 -6.52 -1.81 1.48
N LEU A 50 -5.51 -1.44 0.71
CA LEU A 50 -4.15 -1.82 1.01
C LEU A 50 -3.69 -1.24 2.34
N ILE A 51 -4.00 0.00 2.61
CA ILE A 51 -3.63 0.63 3.87
C ILE A 51 -4.30 -0.08 5.05
N GLU A 52 -5.57 -0.44 4.90
CA GLU A 52 -6.25 -1.20 5.92
C GLU A 52 -5.61 -2.56 6.16
N PHE A 53 -5.21 -3.19 5.08
CA PHE A 53 -4.51 -4.47 5.15
C PHE A 53 -3.20 -4.35 5.92
N LEU A 54 -2.43 -3.32 5.61
CA LEU A 54 -1.15 -3.09 6.27
C LEU A 54 -1.34 -2.77 7.75
N LYS A 55 -2.36 -2.02 8.07
CA LYS A 55 -2.71 -1.70 9.45
C LYS A 55 -3.03 -2.97 10.23
N MET A 56 -3.83 -3.82 9.61
CA MET A 56 -4.25 -5.06 10.24
C MET A 56 -3.06 -5.97 10.49
N LYS A 57 -2.07 -5.93 9.62
CA LYS A 57 -0.87 -6.75 9.76
C LYS A 57 0.18 -6.11 10.66
N GLY A 58 -0.07 -4.93 11.16
CA GLY A 58 0.89 -4.23 12.02
C GLY A 58 2.14 -3.77 11.33
N LYS A 59 2.07 -3.57 10.03
CA LYS A 59 3.22 -3.13 9.23
C LYS A 59 3.40 -1.62 9.19
N PHE A 60 2.56 -0.92 9.87
CA PHE A 60 2.44 0.50 9.72
C PHE A 60 2.40 1.15 11.09
N MET A 61 3.10 2.14 11.25
CA MET A 61 3.27 2.73 12.57
C MET A 61 2.44 3.98 12.72
#